data_b958a8930074153f97a19037f00b7bd8
#
_entry.id   b958a8930074153f97a19037f00b7bd8
#
_cell.length_a   1.000
_cell.length_b   1.000
_cell.length_c   1.000
_cell.angle_alpha   90.00
_cell.angle_beta   90.00
_cell.angle_gamma   90.00
#
_symmetry.space_group_name_H-M   'P 1'
#
loop_
_entity.id
_entity.type
_entity.pdbx_description
1 polymer ?
#
loop_
_entity_poly.entity_id
_entity_poly.type
_entity_poly.pdbx_seq_one_letter_code
_entity_poly.pdbx_strand_id
1 'polypeptide(L)'
;MERLYKPPFRKFVKKQTRPLQLAIEDEIKKIARNPAIGETKIGDLQGIQAHKFKFQRQNFLISYRVTESDLLFYSIGTHENFYRELKRYLKEIKKNDFS
;
A
#
# COMPACT_ATOMS: atom_id res chain seq x y z
N MET A 1 -4.50 9.62 -13.32
CA MET A 1 -4.01 9.78 -11.95
C MET A 1 -2.53 9.53 -11.86
N GLU A 2 -1.83 10.38 -11.17
CA GLU A 2 -0.42 10.19 -10.91
C GLU A 2 -0.21 9.18 -9.79
N ARG A 3 0.81 8.33 -9.93
CA ARG A 3 1.15 7.31 -8.94
C ARG A 3 2.31 7.78 -8.09
N LEU A 4 2.10 7.87 -6.78
CA LEU A 4 3.12 8.29 -5.83
C LEU A 4 3.39 7.16 -4.85
N TYR A 5 4.66 6.87 -4.60
CA TYR A 5 5.07 5.74 -3.76
C TYR A 5 5.79 6.27 -2.53
N LYS A 6 5.23 5.98 -1.35
CA LYS A 6 5.84 6.38 -0.08
C LYS A 6 7.03 5.48 0.28
N PRO A 7 7.93 5.96 1.16
CA PRO A 7 9.15 5.21 1.47
C PRO A 7 8.97 3.76 1.89
N PRO A 8 7.99 3.39 2.75
CA PRO A 8 7.82 1.97 3.10
C PRO A 8 7.50 1.10 1.90
N PHE A 9 6.69 1.60 0.97
CA PHE A 9 6.35 0.86 -0.26
C PHE A 9 7.60 0.65 -1.11
N ARG A 10 8.35 1.72 -1.36
CA ARG A 10 9.55 1.65 -2.19
C ARG A 10 10.61 0.74 -1.59
N LYS A 11 10.81 0.82 -0.26
CA LYS A 11 11.79 -0.03 0.43
C LYS A 11 11.44 -1.50 0.33
N PHE A 12 10.15 -1.84 0.48
CA PHE A 12 9.72 -3.22 0.36
C PHE A 12 10.00 -3.76 -1.04
N VAL A 13 9.57 -3.04 -2.08
CA VAL A 13 9.71 -3.49 -3.47
C VAL A 13 11.19 -3.68 -3.83
N LYS A 14 12.03 -2.75 -3.40
CA LYS A 14 13.46 -2.78 -3.71
C LYS A 14 14.17 -4.05 -3.21
N LYS A 15 13.67 -4.62 -2.11
CA LYS A 15 14.25 -5.82 -1.50
C LYS A 15 13.75 -7.13 -2.08
N GLN A 16 12.74 -7.09 -2.94
CA GLN A 16 12.10 -8.31 -3.43
C GLN A 16 12.77 -8.88 -4.67
N THR A 17 12.49 -10.17 -4.93
CA THR A 17 12.94 -10.84 -6.15
C THR A 17 12.26 -10.20 -7.37
N ARG A 18 12.87 -10.36 -8.54
CA ARG A 18 12.28 -9.81 -9.77
C ARG A 18 10.89 -10.37 -10.06
N PRO A 19 10.61 -11.68 -9.91
CA PRO A 19 9.26 -12.19 -10.12
C PRO A 19 8.21 -11.52 -9.22
N LEU A 20 8.52 -11.29 -7.94
CA LEU A 20 7.58 -10.61 -7.05
C LEU A 20 7.43 -9.14 -7.44
N GLN A 21 8.50 -8.46 -7.83
CA GLN A 21 8.42 -7.07 -8.30
C GLN A 21 7.48 -6.95 -9.51
N LEU A 22 7.54 -7.89 -10.43
CA LEU A 22 6.65 -7.90 -11.60
C LEU A 22 5.19 -8.15 -11.20
N ALA A 23 4.97 -9.05 -10.24
CA ALA A 23 3.63 -9.31 -9.71
C ALA A 23 3.06 -8.06 -9.04
N ILE A 24 3.87 -7.36 -8.25
CA ILE A 24 3.46 -6.10 -7.61
C ILE A 24 3.10 -5.05 -8.67
N GLU A 25 3.90 -4.93 -9.71
CA GLU A 25 3.63 -3.99 -10.80
C GLU A 25 2.28 -4.27 -11.46
N ASP A 26 1.95 -5.55 -11.68
CA ASP A 26 0.67 -5.95 -12.24
C ASP A 26 -0.49 -5.57 -11.31
N GLU A 27 -0.32 -5.76 -10.00
CA GLU A 27 -1.34 -5.38 -9.02
C GLU A 27 -1.53 -3.86 -8.96
N ILE A 28 -0.45 -3.09 -9.07
CA ILE A 28 -0.53 -1.62 -9.16
C ILE A 28 -1.37 -1.21 -10.37
N LYS A 29 -1.18 -1.88 -11.51
CA LYS A 29 -1.97 -1.60 -12.72
C LYS A 29 -3.45 -1.91 -12.50
N LYS A 30 -3.77 -2.99 -11.81
CA LYS A 30 -5.17 -3.33 -11.47
C LYS A 30 -5.80 -2.24 -10.61
N ILE A 31 -5.10 -1.77 -9.60
CA ILE A 31 -5.56 -0.68 -8.74
C ILE A 31 -5.75 0.61 -9.55
N ALA A 32 -4.84 0.91 -10.46
CA ALA A 32 -4.94 2.10 -11.29
C ALA A 32 -6.15 2.07 -12.22
N ARG A 33 -6.52 0.88 -12.72
CA ARG A 33 -7.71 0.72 -13.56
C ARG A 33 -9.00 0.82 -12.77
N ASN A 34 -9.00 0.40 -11.50
CA ASN A 34 -10.17 0.41 -10.64
C ASN A 34 -9.73 0.74 -9.21
N PRO A 35 -9.56 2.03 -8.88
CA PRO A 35 -9.09 2.42 -7.55
C PRO A 35 -10.00 1.99 -6.40
N ALA A 36 -11.25 1.63 -6.69
CA ALA A 36 -12.18 1.13 -5.67
C ALA A 36 -12.03 -0.36 -5.39
N ILE A 37 -11.08 -1.05 -6.04
CA ILE A 37 -10.90 -2.50 -5.89
C ILE A 37 -10.50 -2.90 -4.46
N GLY A 38 -9.76 -2.05 -3.76
CA GLY A 38 -9.31 -2.34 -2.40
C GLY A 38 -10.43 -2.21 -1.37
N GLU A 39 -10.28 -2.94 -0.27
CA GLU A 39 -11.21 -2.85 0.84
C GLU A 39 -11.00 -1.53 1.58
N THR A 40 -12.06 -0.76 1.76
CA THR A 40 -12.02 0.50 2.50
C THR A 40 -11.89 0.23 3.98
N LYS A 41 -10.95 0.91 4.64
CA LYS A 41 -10.72 0.76 6.08
C LYS A 41 -11.40 1.89 6.85
N ILE A 42 -11.69 1.61 8.12
CA ILE A 42 -12.34 2.55 9.04
C ILE A 42 -11.46 2.75 10.28
N GLY A 43 -11.87 3.67 11.16
CA GLY A 43 -11.13 3.94 12.40
C GLY A 43 -9.79 4.62 12.14
N ASP A 44 -8.73 4.10 12.74
CA ASP A 44 -7.36 4.64 12.60
C ASP A 44 -6.86 4.66 11.16
N LEU A 45 -7.46 3.83 10.30
CA LEU A 45 -7.05 3.69 8.91
C LEU A 45 -8.07 4.31 7.94
N GLN A 46 -8.91 5.19 8.45
CA GLN A 46 -9.91 5.85 7.62
C GLN A 46 -9.28 6.55 6.42
N GLY A 47 -9.86 6.34 5.23
CA GLY A 47 -9.34 6.88 3.98
C GLY A 47 -8.30 5.99 3.31
N ILE A 48 -7.85 4.93 3.98
CA ILE A 48 -6.93 3.95 3.41
C ILE A 48 -7.73 2.80 2.81
N GLN A 49 -7.29 2.33 1.65
CA GLN A 49 -7.80 1.11 1.03
C GLN A 49 -6.71 0.07 1.03
N ALA A 50 -7.08 -1.19 1.19
CA ALA A 50 -6.14 -2.31 1.19
C ALA A 50 -6.53 -3.31 0.10
N HIS A 51 -5.59 -3.56 -0.80
CA HIS A 51 -5.75 -4.53 -1.88
C HIS A 51 -4.95 -5.79 -1.58
N LYS A 52 -5.63 -6.92 -1.51
CA LYS A 52 -5.02 -8.21 -1.23
C LYS A 52 -4.70 -8.94 -2.53
N PHE A 53 -3.51 -9.53 -2.60
CA PHE A 53 -3.16 -10.42 -3.70
C PHE A 53 -2.32 -11.58 -3.18
N LYS A 54 -2.26 -12.64 -3.96
CA LYS A 54 -1.52 -13.84 -3.61
C LYS A 54 -0.38 -14.05 -4.58
N PHE A 55 0.80 -14.38 -4.05
CA PHE A 55 1.96 -14.71 -4.85
C PHE A 55 2.70 -15.87 -4.20
N GLN A 56 2.88 -16.97 -4.93
CA GLN A 56 3.57 -18.18 -4.45
C GLN A 56 3.07 -18.63 -3.06
N ARG A 57 1.75 -18.80 -2.94
CA ARG A 57 1.07 -19.27 -1.71
C ARG A 57 1.11 -18.30 -0.55
N GLN A 58 1.64 -17.11 -0.73
CA GLN A 58 1.67 -16.10 0.33
C GLN A 58 0.73 -14.95 -0.01
N ASN A 59 0.00 -14.47 1.01
CA ASN A 59 -0.89 -13.33 0.87
C ASN A 59 -0.16 -12.04 1.18
N PHE A 60 -0.31 -11.07 0.29
CA PHE A 60 0.23 -9.73 0.45
C PHE A 60 -0.90 -8.71 0.46
N LEU A 61 -0.63 -7.58 1.09
CA LEU A 61 -1.56 -6.45 1.11
C LEU A 61 -0.83 -5.18 0.67
N ILE A 62 -1.49 -4.41 -0.19
CA ILE A 62 -1.03 -3.10 -0.63
C ILE A 62 -1.97 -2.07 -0.02
N SER A 63 -1.44 -1.11 0.75
CA SER A 63 -2.23 0.01 1.25
C SER A 63 -2.06 1.22 0.35
N TYR A 64 -3.16 1.88 0.05
CA TYR A 64 -3.14 3.06 -0.80
C TYR A 64 -4.29 4.00 -0.47
N ARG A 65 -4.18 5.24 -0.94
CA ARG A 65 -5.24 6.24 -0.83
C ARG A 65 -5.49 6.86 -2.19
N VAL A 66 -6.74 7.10 -2.50
CA VAL A 66 -7.15 7.78 -3.72
C VAL A 66 -7.47 9.23 -3.38
N THR A 67 -6.84 10.16 -4.08
CA THR A 67 -7.16 11.58 -4.02
C THR A 67 -7.75 12.01 -5.36
N GLU A 68 -8.11 13.27 -5.51
CA GLU A 68 -8.66 13.78 -6.78
C GLU A 68 -7.68 13.61 -7.95
N SER A 69 -6.39 13.74 -7.69
CA SER A 69 -5.35 13.73 -8.73
C SER A 69 -4.41 12.55 -8.66
N ASP A 70 -4.32 11.84 -7.52
CA ASP A 70 -3.25 10.90 -7.28
C ASP A 70 -3.70 9.57 -6.69
N LEU A 71 -2.86 8.55 -6.92
CA LEU A 71 -2.88 7.29 -6.18
C LEU A 71 -1.64 7.29 -5.30
N LEU A 72 -1.84 7.27 -3.98
CA LEU A 72 -0.76 7.27 -3.01
C LEU A 72 -0.59 5.86 -2.45
N PHE A 73 0.53 5.21 -2.79
CA PHE A 73 0.84 3.86 -2.28
C PHE A 73 1.69 4.01 -1.02
N TYR A 74 1.13 3.60 0.12
CA TYR A 74 1.78 3.76 1.42
C TYR A 74 2.70 2.62 1.77
N SER A 75 2.21 1.40 1.70
CA SER A 75 2.97 0.24 2.14
C SER A 75 2.52 -1.02 1.43
N ILE A 76 3.35 -2.04 1.55
CA ILE A 76 3.06 -3.37 1.06
C ILE A 76 3.77 -4.35 2.00
N GLY A 77 3.13 -5.47 2.29
CA GLY A 77 3.71 -6.46 3.18
C GLY A 77 2.87 -7.71 3.25
N THR A 78 3.36 -8.68 4.01
CA THR A 78 2.62 -9.90 4.29
C THR A 78 1.49 -9.61 5.28
N HIS A 79 0.47 -10.47 5.25
CA HIS A 79 -0.73 -10.26 6.06
C HIS A 79 -0.44 -10.12 7.57
N GLU A 80 0.56 -10.83 8.09
CA GLU A 80 0.81 -10.89 9.54
C GLU A 80 1.23 -9.56 10.15
N ASN A 81 2.10 -8.80 9.48
CA ASN A 81 2.69 -7.58 10.05
C ASN A 81 2.15 -6.29 9.44
N PHE A 82 1.35 -6.41 8.41
CA PHE A 82 0.95 -5.30 7.55
C PHE A 82 0.32 -4.14 8.33
N TYR A 83 -0.72 -4.44 9.13
CA TYR A 83 -1.49 -3.39 9.80
C TYR A 83 -0.70 -2.69 10.89
N ARG A 84 0.13 -3.44 11.62
CA ARG A 84 0.96 -2.87 12.68
C ARG A 84 1.98 -1.90 12.11
N GLU A 85 2.65 -2.27 11.03
CA GLU A 85 3.64 -1.43 10.38
C GLU A 85 2.99 -0.20 9.74
N LEU A 86 1.84 -0.37 9.12
CA LEU A 86 1.10 0.73 8.52
C LEU A 86 0.65 1.75 9.57
N LYS A 87 0.09 1.28 10.68
CA LYS A 87 -0.33 2.16 11.77
C LYS A 87 0.86 2.94 12.35
N ARG A 88 1.99 2.27 12.51
CA ARG A 88 3.22 2.92 12.98
C ARG A 88 3.64 4.04 12.02
N TYR A 89 3.66 3.75 10.73
CA TYR A 89 4.05 4.72 9.72
C TYR A 89 3.11 5.94 9.71
N LEU A 90 1.82 5.72 9.80
CA LEU A 90 0.84 6.80 9.81
C LEU A 90 0.97 7.68 11.06
N LYS A 91 1.29 7.08 12.20
CA LYS A 91 1.56 7.85 13.44
C LYS A 91 2.79 8.72 13.29
N GLU A 92 3.85 8.22 12.67
CA GLU A 92 5.07 8.99 12.43
C GLU A 92 4.81 10.19 11.52
N ILE A 93 4.01 10.02 10.48
CA ILE A 93 3.62 11.10 9.59
C ILE A 93 2.86 12.18 10.35
N LYS A 94 1.86 11.81 11.16
CA LYS A 94 1.09 12.76 11.96
C LYS A 94 1.97 13.52 12.93
N LYS A 95 2.88 12.81 13.61
CA LYS A 95 3.80 13.42 14.56
C LYS A 95 4.70 14.45 13.88
N ASN A 96 5.18 14.16 12.68
CA ASN A 96 6.02 15.07 11.93
C ASN A 96 5.25 16.28 11.41
N ASP A 97 3.99 16.11 11.05
CA ASP A 97 3.14 17.19 10.54
C ASP A 97 2.83 18.24 11.63
N PHE A 98 2.89 17.85 12.89
CA PHE A 98 2.61 18.73 14.02
C PHE A 98 3.88 19.29 14.69
N SER A 99 5.02 18.91 14.24
CA SER A 99 6.28 19.37 14.81
C SER A 99 6.82 20.64 14.17
#